data_134193c5da8566039b6716217fa81a72
#
_entry.id   134193c5da8566039b6716217fa81a72
#
_cell.length_a   1.000
_cell.length_b   1.000
_cell.length_c   1.000
_cell.angle_alpha   90.00
_cell.angle_beta   90.00
_cell.angle_gamma   90.00
#
_symmetry.space_group_name_H-M   'P 1'
#
loop_
_entity.id
_entity.type
_entity.pdbx_description
1 polymer ?
#
loop_
_entity_poly.entity_id
_entity_poly.type
_entity_poly.pdbx_seq_one_letter_code
_entity_poly.pdbx_strand_id
1 'polypeptide(L)' 'MIKKNDILDLTIEDLGVNGEGIGKVDGYTLFVKDGVIGDKVTVKVMKANKNFGFARLDRKSVV' A
#
# COMPACT_ATOMS: atom_id res chain seq x y z
N MET A 1 6.04 13.28 3.48
CA MET A 1 6.89 12.09 3.55
C MET A 1 6.18 10.96 4.27
N ILE A 2 6.21 9.77 3.71
CA ILE A 2 5.50 8.64 4.28
C ILE A 2 6.25 8.07 5.47
N LYS A 3 5.53 7.81 6.54
CA LYS A 3 6.09 7.32 7.80
C LYS A 3 5.33 6.12 8.31
N LYS A 4 5.95 5.41 9.23
CA LYS A 4 5.27 4.35 9.98
C LYS A 4 4.01 4.90 10.65
N ASN A 5 2.96 4.11 10.62
CA ASN A 5 1.63 4.42 11.17
C ASN A 5 0.81 5.44 10.36
N ASP A 6 1.34 5.93 9.24
CA ASP A 6 0.54 6.76 8.35
C ASP A 6 -0.60 5.95 7.75
N ILE A 7 -1.74 6.58 7.60
CA ILE A 7 -2.89 5.97 6.95
C ILE A 7 -3.09 6.67 5.62
N LEU A 8 -3.07 5.88 4.55
CA LEU A 8 -3.06 6.40 3.18
C LEU A 8 -4.07 5.66 2.32
N ASP A 9 -4.62 6.37 1.35
CA ASP A 9 -5.42 5.74 0.30
C ASP A 9 -4.52 5.53 -0.91
N LEU A 10 -4.60 4.36 -1.50
CA LEU A 10 -3.88 4.08 -2.74
C LEU A 10 -4.62 3.05 -3.57
N THR A 11 -4.23 2.96 -4.84
CA THR A 11 -4.75 1.95 -5.74
C THR A 11 -3.68 0.88 -5.94
N ILE A 12 -4.09 -0.37 -5.82
CA ILE A 12 -3.18 -1.50 -6.08
C ILE A 12 -2.98 -1.62 -7.57
N GLU A 13 -1.76 -1.42 -8.04
CA GLU A 13 -1.45 -1.38 -9.47
C GLU A 13 -0.85 -2.68 -9.97
N ASP A 14 -0.25 -3.47 -9.09
CA ASP A 14 0.45 -4.69 -9.49
C ASP A 14 0.50 -5.65 -8.31
N LEU A 15 0.97 -6.87 -8.55
CA LEU A 15 1.18 -7.88 -7.51
C LEU A 15 2.64 -8.28 -7.47
N GLY A 16 3.16 -8.44 -6.26
CA GLY A 16 4.49 -8.95 -6.04
C GLY A 16 4.55 -10.47 -6.16
N VAL A 17 5.76 -11.01 -6.08
CA VAL A 17 6.00 -12.45 -6.23
C VAL A 17 5.33 -13.29 -5.14
N ASN A 18 5.06 -12.71 -3.99
CA ASN A 18 4.40 -13.41 -2.90
C ASN A 18 2.91 -13.06 -2.81
N GLY A 19 2.38 -12.42 -3.83
CA GLY A 19 0.97 -12.05 -3.86
C GLY A 19 0.63 -10.76 -3.13
N GLU A 20 1.63 -10.02 -2.65
CA GLU A 20 1.35 -8.72 -2.05
C GLU A 20 0.99 -7.70 -3.12
N GLY A 21 0.05 -6.80 -2.78
CA GLY A 21 -0.31 -5.72 -3.69
C GLY A 21 0.78 -4.66 -3.71
N ILE A 22 0.98 -4.04 -4.86
CA ILE A 22 1.95 -2.97 -5.02
C ILE A 22 1.21 -1.72 -5.45
N GLY A 23 1.38 -0.66 -4.67
CA GLY A 23 0.83 0.65 -5.00
C GLY A 23 1.88 1.71 -4.84
N LYS A 24 1.69 2.84 -5.51
CA LYS A 24 2.62 3.97 -5.42
C LYS A 24 1.91 5.22 -4.96
N VAL A 25 2.58 5.97 -4.10
CA VAL A 25 2.11 7.26 -3.61
C VAL A 25 3.26 8.24 -3.80
N ASP A 26 3.08 9.22 -4.68
CA ASP A 26 4.10 10.23 -4.99
C ASP A 26 5.46 9.61 -5.35
N GLY A 27 5.44 8.52 -6.11
CA GLY A 27 6.66 7.83 -6.50
C GLY A 27 7.22 6.88 -5.45
N TYR A 28 6.62 6.83 -4.28
CA TYR A 28 7.04 5.93 -3.21
C TYR A 28 6.27 4.61 -3.32
N THR A 29 6.98 3.51 -3.37
CA THR A 29 6.38 2.18 -3.54
C THR A 29 5.96 1.60 -2.20
N LEU A 30 4.72 1.14 -2.11
CA LEU A 30 4.22 0.45 -0.92
C LEU A 30 3.79 -0.97 -1.29
N PHE A 31 4.25 -1.92 -0.51
CA PHE A 31 3.83 -3.31 -0.62
C PHE A 31 2.71 -3.53 0.40
N VAL A 32 1.55 -3.91 -0.09
CA VAL A 32 0.36 -4.05 0.73
C VAL A 32 -0.02 -5.51 0.85
N LYS A 33 0.01 -6.03 2.06
CA LYS A 33 -0.41 -7.40 2.30
C LYS A 33 -1.91 -7.54 1.97
N ASP A 34 -2.25 -8.60 1.26
CA ASP A 34 -3.63 -8.93 0.88
C ASP A 34 -4.28 -7.94 -0.09
N GLY A 35 -3.47 -7.16 -0.80
CA GLY A 35 -4.00 -6.26 -1.82
C GLY A 35 -4.45 -7.01 -3.06
N VAL A 36 -5.45 -6.45 -3.76
CA VAL A 36 -5.96 -7.00 -5.02
C VAL A 36 -5.81 -5.94 -6.10
N ILE A 37 -5.28 -6.31 -7.27
CA ILE A 37 -5.08 -5.38 -8.38
C ILE A 37 -6.39 -4.68 -8.73
N GLY A 38 -6.30 -3.38 -8.89
CA GLY A 38 -7.44 -2.55 -9.27
C GLY A 38 -8.24 -2.02 -8.09
N ASP A 39 -8.03 -2.55 -6.90
CA ASP A 39 -8.74 -2.07 -5.72
C ASP A 39 -8.15 -0.78 -5.21
N LYS A 40 -9.03 0.14 -4.87
CA LYS A 40 -8.66 1.34 -4.12
C LYS A 40 -8.86 1.03 -2.64
N VAL A 41 -7.80 1.16 -1.88
CA VAL A 41 -7.81 0.72 -0.48
C VAL A 41 -7.18 1.76 0.42
N THR A 42 -7.57 1.72 1.68
CA THR A 42 -6.92 2.49 2.72
C THR A 42 -5.97 1.57 3.46
N VAL A 43 -4.73 1.97 3.59
CA VAL A 43 -3.69 1.15 4.19
C VAL A 43 -3.02 1.87 5.34
N LYS A 44 -2.49 1.10 6.27
CA LYS A 44 -1.68 1.62 7.36
C LYS A 44 -0.23 1.21 7.12
N VAL A 45 0.66 2.18 7.11
CA VAL A 45 2.08 1.92 6.90
C VAL A 45 2.67 1.25 8.12
N MET A 46 3.20 0.06 7.93
CA MET A 46 3.82 -0.72 9.01
C MET A 46 5.32 -0.45 9.12
N LYS A 47 5.97 -0.19 7.99
CA LYS A 47 7.39 0.08 7.93
C LYS A 47 7.67 0.99 6.73
N ALA A 48 8.46 2.02 6.91
CA ALA A 48 8.84 2.92 5.84
C ALA A 48 10.35 2.95 5.71
N ASN A 49 10.84 2.54 4.55
CA ASN A 49 12.26 2.64 4.18
C ASN A 49 12.45 3.85 3.26
N LYS A 50 13.67 4.08 2.83
CA LYS A 50 13.98 5.25 2.00
C LYS A 50 13.24 5.28 0.67
N ASN A 51 13.15 4.14 -0.03
CA ASN A 51 12.58 4.07 -1.37
C ASN A 51 11.29 3.28 -1.45
N PHE A 52 10.97 2.53 -0.41
CA PHE A 52 9.78 1.70 -0.40
C PHE A 52 9.36 1.44 1.04
N GLY A 53 8.15 0.93 1.22
CA GLY A 53 7.66 0.59 2.54
C GLY A 53 6.68 -0.57 2.48
N PHE A 54 6.27 -1.00 3.65
CA PHE A 54 5.31 -2.07 3.80
C PHE A 54 4.08 -1.52 4.53
N ALA A 55 2.92 -1.88 4.03
CA ALA A 55 1.66 -1.48 4.63
C ALA A 55 0.73 -2.67 4.69
N ARG A 56 -0.29 -2.56 5.49
CA ARG A 56 -1.34 -3.56 5.53
C ARG A 56 -2.66 -2.90 5.20
N LEU A 57 -3.59 -3.71 4.74
CA LEU A 57 -4.93 -3.26 4.45
C LEU A 57 -5.60 -2.85 5.75
N ASP A 58 -6.00 -1.58 5.83
CA ASP A 58 -6.75 -1.08 6.98
C ASP A 58 -8.24 -1.25 6.70
N ARG A 59 -8.67 -0.80 5.53
CA ARG A 59 -10.05 -1.00 5.07
C ARG A 59 -10.10 -0.81 3.56
N LYS A 60 -11.10 -1.39 2.93
CA LYS A 60 -11.37 -1.09 1.53
C LYS A 60 -12.15 0.20 1.44
N SER A 61 -11.83 1.00 0.42
CA SER A 61 -12.63 2.18 0.15
C SER A 61 -14.04 1.77 -0.26
N VAL A 62 -15.02 2.39 0.36
CA VAL A 62 -16.42 2.17 0.01
C VAL A 62 -16.82 3.28 -0.94
N VAL A 63 -17.34 2.90 -2.09
CA VAL A 63 -17.77 3.85 -3.09
C VAL A 63 -19.27 4.04 -2.99
#